data_63fe0ab4167dac0205c3445595bed842
#
_entry.id   63fe0ab4167dac0205c3445595bed842
#
_cell.length_a   1.000
_cell.length_b   1.000
_cell.length_c   1.000
_cell.angle_alpha   90.00
_cell.angle_beta   90.00
_cell.angle_gamma   90.00
#
_symmetry.space_group_name_H-M   'P 1'
#
loop_
_entity.id
_entity.type
_entity.pdbx_description
1 polymer ?
#
loop_
_entity_poly.entity_id
_entity_poly.type
_entity_poly.pdbx_seq_one_letter_code
_entity_poly.pdbx_strand_id
1 'polypeptide(L)'
;KTLEGQGFQVITCDGENYSELFDAIAKSMQTKGPVAVICKRKMGPGIPDLEGECQLHDVIPLDVGITYLENKGHDEAVKQLKETAEEYNSKVNQTFKGSGEKGACRKQFGTSVVNMLKGMSDSERRKVHAFDSDLEGSVGLTAVRENYPECFTRAGIHERGNYLAAAGFGSQKGHQGIFATFSAFMEMVISEITMSRLNEANVLAHFSHAGVDNMSDNTCHFGLNNFFADNYVEEGSSTGLYFPADVNQMDAIIKRIFNDHGLRFVFSNRSKTPLILNSDGESFYGEGYEFTPGVDEIIRDGDAGWIVSYGDMLHRCLHVVEEYRENGVNIGLINKPSL
;
A
#
# COMPACT_ATOMS: atom_id res chain seq x y z
N LYS A 1 -15.39 -11.92 27.06
CA LYS A 1 -14.30 -12.01 28.07
C LYS A 1 -13.48 -10.72 28.15
N THR A 2 -12.91 -10.19 27.04
CA THR A 2 -12.09 -8.97 27.07
C THR A 2 -12.91 -7.76 27.53
N LEU A 3 -14.06 -7.51 26.93
CA LEU A 3 -14.95 -6.40 27.28
C LEU A 3 -15.53 -6.55 28.72
N GLU A 4 -15.90 -7.77 29.07
CA GLU A 4 -16.35 -8.07 30.47
C GLU A 4 -15.26 -7.80 31.49
N GLY A 5 -14.00 -8.15 31.14
CA GLY A 5 -12.84 -7.85 31.99
C GLY A 5 -12.57 -6.34 32.16
N GLN A 6 -13.06 -5.52 31.21
CA GLN A 6 -13.03 -4.06 31.29
C GLN A 6 -14.28 -3.44 31.95
N GLY A 7 -15.20 -4.27 32.47
CA GLY A 7 -16.40 -3.81 33.17
C GLY A 7 -17.61 -3.56 32.27
N PHE A 8 -17.59 -3.96 31.02
CA PHE A 8 -18.78 -3.90 30.16
C PHE A 8 -19.74 -5.04 30.43
N GLN A 9 -21.04 -4.75 30.39
CA GLN A 9 -22.05 -5.77 30.24
C GLN A 9 -22.13 -6.14 28.76
N VAL A 10 -21.98 -7.42 28.43
CA VAL A 10 -21.93 -7.89 27.02
C VAL A 10 -23.25 -8.57 26.63
N ILE A 11 -23.90 -8.07 25.59
CA ILE A 11 -25.07 -8.68 24.97
C ILE A 11 -24.64 -9.19 23.60
N THR A 12 -24.88 -10.45 23.30
CA THR A 12 -24.61 -11.04 21.97
C THR A 12 -25.91 -11.38 21.29
N CYS A 13 -26.07 -11.02 20.02
CA CYS A 13 -27.24 -11.34 19.20
C CYS A 13 -26.82 -11.79 17.80
N ASP A 14 -27.76 -12.41 17.07
CA ASP A 14 -27.64 -12.61 15.64
C ASP A 14 -27.89 -11.26 14.93
N GLY A 15 -26.88 -10.70 14.27
CA GLY A 15 -26.97 -9.42 13.58
C GLY A 15 -27.73 -9.47 12.25
N GLU A 16 -28.08 -10.67 11.76
CA GLU A 16 -28.94 -10.86 10.59
C GLU A 16 -30.43 -11.03 10.98
N ASN A 17 -30.73 -11.22 12.28
CA ASN A 17 -32.07 -11.31 12.81
C ASN A 17 -32.50 -9.96 13.40
N TYR A 18 -33.39 -9.25 12.68
CA TYR A 18 -33.86 -7.91 13.09
C TYR A 18 -34.53 -7.90 14.48
N SER A 19 -35.26 -8.94 14.85
CA SER A 19 -35.91 -9.02 16.17
C SER A 19 -34.90 -9.16 17.27
N GLU A 20 -33.92 -10.04 17.13
CA GLU A 20 -32.84 -10.19 18.12
C GLU A 20 -31.99 -8.94 18.25
N LEU A 21 -31.69 -8.29 17.13
CA LEU A 21 -30.94 -7.04 17.10
C LEU A 21 -31.70 -5.92 17.81
N PHE A 22 -33.01 -5.79 17.53
CA PHE A 22 -33.89 -4.81 18.20
C PHE A 22 -33.93 -5.05 19.72
N ASP A 23 -34.17 -6.29 20.12
CA ASP A 23 -34.21 -6.66 21.54
C ASP A 23 -32.89 -6.42 22.28
N ALA A 24 -31.76 -6.73 21.64
CA ALA A 24 -30.43 -6.48 22.16
C ALA A 24 -30.16 -4.98 22.36
N ILE A 25 -30.53 -4.15 21.38
CA ILE A 25 -30.42 -2.69 21.46
C ILE A 25 -31.36 -2.14 22.55
N ALA A 26 -32.63 -2.52 22.56
CA ALA A 26 -33.60 -2.08 23.58
C ALA A 26 -33.15 -2.44 24.99
N LYS A 27 -32.63 -3.65 25.20
CA LYS A 27 -32.05 -4.09 26.48
C LYS A 27 -30.83 -3.28 26.85
N SER A 28 -29.94 -2.96 25.90
CA SER A 28 -28.74 -2.17 26.16
C SER A 28 -29.08 -0.78 26.66
N MET A 29 -30.12 -0.14 26.09
CA MET A 29 -30.61 1.19 26.50
C MET A 29 -31.21 1.23 27.90
N GLN A 30 -31.74 0.12 28.38
CA GLN A 30 -32.32 -0.02 29.72
C GLN A 30 -31.29 -0.44 30.76
N THR A 31 -30.12 -0.87 30.34
CA THR A 31 -29.08 -1.37 31.25
C THR A 31 -28.22 -0.22 31.78
N LYS A 32 -28.00 -0.17 33.08
CA LYS A 32 -27.13 0.84 33.72
C LYS A 32 -25.65 0.48 33.52
N GLY A 33 -24.83 1.48 33.17
CA GLY A 33 -23.39 1.32 33.00
C GLY A 33 -22.98 1.05 31.55
N PRO A 34 -21.72 0.75 31.29
CA PRO A 34 -21.22 0.50 29.94
C PRO A 34 -21.73 -0.85 29.42
N VAL A 35 -22.33 -0.82 28.24
CA VAL A 35 -22.85 -2.01 27.52
C VAL A 35 -22.20 -2.14 26.17
N ALA A 36 -21.81 -3.36 25.81
CA ALA A 36 -21.37 -3.70 24.48
C ALA A 36 -22.34 -4.70 23.84
N VAL A 37 -22.93 -4.33 22.71
CA VAL A 37 -23.75 -5.24 21.88
C VAL A 37 -22.89 -5.84 20.81
N ILE A 38 -22.70 -7.17 20.83
CA ILE A 38 -21.93 -7.92 19.83
C ILE A 38 -22.92 -8.56 18.84
N CYS A 39 -23.00 -8.00 17.64
CA CYS A 39 -23.80 -8.54 16.56
C CYS A 39 -22.98 -9.57 15.78
N LYS A 40 -23.35 -10.83 15.83
CA LYS A 40 -22.74 -11.87 14.99
C LYS A 40 -23.33 -11.75 13.58
N ARG A 41 -22.46 -11.54 12.61
CA ARG A 41 -22.84 -11.41 11.21
C ARG A 41 -21.94 -12.25 10.31
N LYS A 42 -22.48 -12.62 9.15
CA LYS A 42 -21.69 -13.12 8.03
C LYS A 42 -21.33 -11.96 7.11
N MET A 43 -20.15 -12.00 6.51
CA MET A 43 -19.80 -11.05 5.45
C MET A 43 -20.61 -11.38 4.19
N GLY A 44 -21.10 -10.34 3.46
CA GLY A 44 -21.85 -10.48 2.21
C GLY A 44 -23.11 -11.36 2.28
N PRO A 45 -24.01 -11.19 3.29
CA PRO A 45 -25.16 -12.05 3.44
C PRO A 45 -26.07 -11.95 2.20
N GLY A 46 -26.52 -13.10 1.69
CA GLY A 46 -27.40 -13.19 0.54
C GLY A 46 -26.73 -13.15 -0.83
N ILE A 47 -25.40 -13.14 -0.90
CA ILE A 47 -24.61 -13.32 -2.14
C ILE A 47 -23.95 -14.70 -2.04
N PRO A 48 -24.56 -15.78 -2.60
CA PRO A 48 -24.18 -17.18 -2.31
C PRO A 48 -22.69 -17.49 -2.54
N ASP A 49 -22.11 -16.93 -3.60
CA ASP A 49 -20.70 -17.21 -4.00
C ASP A 49 -19.67 -16.50 -3.11
N LEU A 50 -20.11 -15.56 -2.27
CA LEU A 50 -19.24 -14.70 -1.46
C LEU A 50 -19.60 -14.74 0.02
N GLU A 51 -20.74 -15.31 0.40
CA GLU A 51 -21.24 -15.28 1.77
C GLU A 51 -20.26 -15.95 2.74
N GLY A 52 -19.79 -15.18 3.70
CA GLY A 52 -18.85 -15.66 4.73
C GLY A 52 -17.38 -15.48 4.41
N GLU A 53 -17.03 -15.04 3.21
CA GLU A 53 -15.65 -14.77 2.83
C GLU A 53 -15.12 -13.52 3.54
N CYS A 54 -13.97 -13.63 4.21
CA CYS A 54 -13.38 -12.54 4.99
C CYS A 54 -13.02 -11.30 4.16
N GLN A 55 -12.83 -11.46 2.86
CA GLN A 55 -12.40 -10.39 1.95
C GLN A 55 -13.55 -9.49 1.47
N LEU A 56 -14.80 -9.78 1.83
CA LEU A 56 -15.97 -9.02 1.40
C LEU A 56 -16.19 -7.67 2.07
N HIS A 57 -15.24 -7.20 2.84
CA HIS A 57 -15.19 -5.79 3.23
C HIS A 57 -14.68 -4.88 2.10
N ASP A 58 -14.15 -5.47 1.02
CA ASP A 58 -13.71 -4.79 -0.19
C ASP A 58 -14.81 -4.78 -1.27
N VAL A 59 -14.47 -4.40 -2.48
CA VAL A 59 -15.39 -4.27 -3.61
C VAL A 59 -15.87 -5.65 -4.08
N ILE A 60 -17.18 -5.80 -4.28
CA ILE A 60 -17.74 -7.00 -4.93
C ILE A 60 -17.23 -7.05 -6.38
N PRO A 61 -16.68 -8.18 -6.86
CA PRO A 61 -16.27 -8.34 -8.25
C PRO A 61 -17.43 -8.04 -9.21
N LEU A 62 -17.14 -7.32 -10.28
CA LEU A 62 -18.15 -6.79 -11.21
C LEU A 62 -19.05 -7.90 -11.80
N ASP A 63 -18.45 -9.00 -12.21
CA ASP A 63 -19.13 -10.18 -12.77
C ASP A 63 -20.08 -10.84 -11.76
N VAL A 64 -19.65 -10.96 -10.50
CA VAL A 64 -20.48 -11.48 -9.41
C VAL A 64 -21.65 -10.53 -9.12
N GLY A 65 -21.38 -9.23 -9.07
CA GLY A 65 -22.43 -8.20 -8.88
C GLY A 65 -23.47 -8.22 -10.01
N ILE A 66 -23.03 -8.32 -11.25
CA ILE A 66 -23.92 -8.44 -12.43
C ILE A 66 -24.77 -9.70 -12.32
N THR A 67 -24.16 -10.86 -12.10
CA THR A 67 -24.87 -12.16 -11.99
C THR A 67 -25.90 -12.13 -10.87
N TYR A 68 -25.53 -11.55 -9.72
CA TYR A 68 -26.47 -11.40 -8.60
C TYR A 68 -27.69 -10.55 -8.96
N LEU A 69 -27.46 -9.39 -9.60
CA LEU A 69 -28.56 -8.49 -10.00
C LEU A 69 -29.44 -9.10 -11.10
N GLU A 70 -28.85 -9.79 -12.09
CA GLU A 70 -29.59 -10.51 -13.13
C GLU A 70 -30.51 -11.60 -12.51
N ASN A 71 -29.99 -12.38 -11.56
CA ASN A 71 -30.77 -13.41 -10.85
C ASN A 71 -31.90 -12.82 -9.99
N LYS A 72 -31.84 -11.54 -9.63
CA LYS A 72 -32.87 -10.82 -8.89
C LYS A 72 -33.84 -10.05 -9.81
N GLY A 73 -33.62 -10.04 -11.12
CA GLY A 73 -34.46 -9.33 -12.09
C GLY A 73 -34.26 -7.80 -12.05
N HIS A 74 -33.11 -7.32 -11.67
CA HIS A 74 -32.78 -5.89 -11.59
C HIS A 74 -32.08 -5.39 -12.87
N ASP A 75 -32.69 -5.54 -14.03
CA ASP A 75 -32.10 -5.27 -15.35
C ASP A 75 -31.55 -3.84 -15.50
N GLU A 76 -32.27 -2.84 -14.97
CA GLU A 76 -31.83 -1.44 -15.04
C GLU A 76 -30.54 -1.20 -14.20
N ALA A 77 -30.42 -1.83 -13.04
CA ALA A 77 -29.24 -1.76 -12.23
C ALA A 77 -28.05 -2.46 -12.90
N VAL A 78 -28.28 -3.58 -13.60
CA VAL A 78 -27.27 -4.27 -14.41
C VAL A 78 -26.74 -3.37 -15.52
N LYS A 79 -27.67 -2.70 -16.24
CA LYS A 79 -27.30 -1.77 -17.32
C LYS A 79 -26.45 -0.62 -16.78
N GLN A 80 -26.88 0.03 -15.71
CA GLN A 80 -26.17 1.13 -15.08
C GLN A 80 -24.79 0.70 -14.59
N LEU A 81 -24.67 -0.50 -14.01
CA LEU A 81 -23.38 -1.04 -13.54
C LEU A 81 -22.41 -1.28 -14.70
N LYS A 82 -22.89 -1.83 -15.82
CA LYS A 82 -22.09 -2.05 -17.04
C LYS A 82 -21.62 -0.72 -17.64
N GLU A 83 -22.53 0.27 -17.79
CA GLU A 83 -22.19 1.60 -18.32
C GLU A 83 -21.16 2.31 -17.45
N THR A 84 -21.32 2.28 -16.12
CA THR A 84 -20.35 2.86 -15.18
C THR A 84 -18.99 2.16 -15.26
N ALA A 85 -18.97 0.84 -15.41
CA ALA A 85 -17.74 0.07 -15.55
C ALA A 85 -17.00 0.41 -16.86
N GLU A 86 -17.71 0.58 -17.97
CA GLU A 86 -17.14 1.00 -19.25
C GLU A 86 -16.54 2.41 -19.16
N GLU A 87 -17.26 3.37 -18.56
CA GLU A 87 -16.77 4.72 -18.34
C GLU A 87 -15.51 4.72 -17.44
N TYR A 88 -15.52 3.95 -16.36
CA TYR A 88 -14.36 3.80 -15.47
C TYR A 88 -13.16 3.21 -16.22
N ASN A 89 -13.35 2.13 -16.96
CA ASN A 89 -12.30 1.48 -17.73
C ASN A 89 -11.70 2.41 -18.79
N SER A 90 -12.50 3.26 -19.42
CA SER A 90 -12.00 4.26 -20.39
C SER A 90 -11.05 5.27 -19.75
N LYS A 91 -11.33 5.68 -18.50
CA LYS A 91 -10.48 6.61 -17.73
C LYS A 91 -9.19 5.94 -17.20
N VAL A 92 -9.29 4.69 -16.77
CA VAL A 92 -8.13 3.94 -16.22
C VAL A 92 -7.15 3.51 -17.33
N ASN A 93 -7.64 3.29 -18.55
CA ASN A 93 -6.83 2.88 -19.70
C ASN A 93 -6.14 4.06 -20.42
N GLN A 94 -6.11 5.25 -19.82
CA GLN A 94 -5.37 6.37 -20.38
C GLN A 94 -3.90 6.00 -20.61
N THR A 95 -3.41 6.27 -21.82
CA THR A 95 -1.99 6.11 -22.18
C THR A 95 -1.25 7.43 -21.96
N PHE A 96 0.04 7.31 -21.64
CA PHE A 96 0.92 8.45 -21.43
C PHE A 96 2.10 8.37 -22.38
N LYS A 97 2.47 9.48 -23.03
CA LYS A 97 3.64 9.57 -23.91
C LYS A 97 4.90 9.24 -23.09
N GLY A 98 5.86 8.57 -23.72
CA GLY A 98 7.09 8.15 -23.05
C GLY A 98 6.91 7.05 -21.99
N SER A 99 5.75 6.38 -22.00
CA SER A 99 5.42 5.37 -20.99
C SER A 99 4.99 4.05 -21.61
N GLY A 100 5.34 2.94 -20.92
CA GLY A 100 5.05 1.57 -21.34
C GLY A 100 3.88 0.92 -20.59
N GLU A 101 3.95 -0.39 -20.42
CA GLU A 101 2.95 -1.18 -19.70
C GLU A 101 2.84 -0.78 -18.24
N LYS A 102 1.64 -0.97 -17.66
CA LYS A 102 1.35 -0.59 -16.27
C LYS A 102 1.60 -1.75 -15.31
N GLY A 103 2.39 -1.50 -14.27
CA GLY A 103 2.64 -2.42 -13.16
C GLY A 103 2.23 -1.85 -11.78
N ALA A 104 1.95 -2.71 -10.83
CA ALA A 104 1.55 -2.32 -9.48
C ALA A 104 2.77 -2.27 -8.54
N CYS A 105 3.36 -1.08 -8.31
CA CYS A 105 4.52 -0.90 -7.43
C CYS A 105 4.28 -1.48 -6.03
N ARG A 106 3.07 -1.31 -5.47
CA ARG A 106 2.72 -1.86 -4.16
C ARG A 106 2.77 -3.39 -4.09
N LYS A 107 2.53 -4.09 -5.21
CA LYS A 107 2.67 -5.55 -5.30
C LYS A 107 4.13 -5.94 -5.54
N GLN A 108 4.84 -5.17 -6.37
CA GLN A 108 6.25 -5.39 -6.65
C GLN A 108 7.10 -5.33 -5.38
N PHE A 109 6.76 -4.47 -4.42
CA PHE A 109 7.44 -4.45 -3.11
C PHE A 109 7.55 -5.86 -2.50
N GLY A 110 6.43 -6.56 -2.34
CA GLY A 110 6.43 -7.91 -1.76
C GLY A 110 7.15 -8.94 -2.63
N THR A 111 7.01 -8.85 -3.95
CA THR A 111 7.73 -9.71 -4.90
C THR A 111 9.25 -9.52 -4.76
N SER A 112 9.71 -8.29 -4.67
CA SER A 112 11.13 -7.98 -4.49
C SER A 112 11.66 -8.47 -3.13
N VAL A 113 10.89 -8.31 -2.05
CA VAL A 113 11.23 -8.90 -0.74
C VAL A 113 11.37 -10.42 -0.83
N VAL A 114 10.43 -11.11 -1.49
CA VAL A 114 10.52 -12.57 -1.72
C VAL A 114 11.79 -12.94 -2.48
N ASN A 115 12.15 -12.17 -3.50
CA ASN A 115 13.38 -12.41 -4.27
C ASN A 115 14.65 -12.27 -3.38
N MET A 116 14.66 -11.32 -2.45
CA MET A 116 15.75 -11.18 -1.49
C MET A 116 15.81 -12.38 -0.52
N LEU A 117 14.67 -12.77 0.04
CA LEU A 117 14.57 -13.93 0.95
C LEU A 117 14.97 -15.24 0.29
N LYS A 118 14.69 -15.40 -1.01
CA LYS A 118 15.07 -16.58 -1.80
C LYS A 118 16.59 -16.81 -1.84
N GLY A 119 17.37 -15.73 -1.85
CA GLY A 119 18.84 -15.80 -1.83
C GLY A 119 19.46 -16.11 -0.46
N MET A 120 18.67 -16.15 0.61
CA MET A 120 19.13 -16.33 1.98
C MET A 120 19.05 -17.79 2.43
N SER A 121 19.95 -18.18 3.34
CA SER A 121 19.83 -19.43 4.10
C SER A 121 18.68 -19.35 5.11
N ASP A 122 18.22 -20.49 5.62
CA ASP A 122 17.17 -20.56 6.66
C ASP A 122 17.55 -19.77 7.92
N SER A 123 18.82 -19.77 8.28
CA SER A 123 19.31 -19.03 9.45
C SER A 123 19.28 -17.50 9.25
N GLU A 124 19.49 -17.04 8.03
CA GLU A 124 19.39 -15.61 7.67
C GLU A 124 17.93 -15.19 7.57
N ARG A 125 17.06 -16.01 6.92
CA ARG A 125 15.61 -15.72 6.84
C ARG A 125 14.97 -15.57 8.21
N ARG A 126 15.34 -16.35 9.22
CA ARG A 126 14.83 -16.23 10.60
C ARG A 126 15.14 -14.87 11.25
N LYS A 127 16.04 -14.10 10.68
CA LYS A 127 16.38 -12.74 11.13
C LYS A 127 15.60 -11.65 10.38
N VAL A 128 14.70 -12.02 9.48
CA VAL A 128 13.81 -11.10 8.76
C VAL A 128 12.37 -11.46 9.09
N HIS A 129 11.55 -10.49 9.51
CA HIS A 129 10.16 -10.78 9.84
C HIS A 129 9.21 -9.62 9.48
N ALA A 130 8.14 -9.95 8.78
CA ALA A 130 7.11 -9.02 8.35
C ALA A 130 5.89 -9.06 9.27
N PHE A 131 5.40 -7.88 9.64
CA PHE A 131 4.21 -7.69 10.47
C PHE A 131 3.13 -6.96 9.64
N ASP A 132 1.96 -7.58 9.51
CA ASP A 132 0.85 -7.09 8.71
C ASP A 132 -0.30 -6.58 9.57
N SER A 133 -0.92 -5.48 9.13
CA SER A 133 -2.07 -4.83 9.75
C SER A 133 -3.40 -5.17 9.06
N ASP A 134 -3.56 -6.42 8.61
CA ASP A 134 -4.71 -6.90 7.81
C ASP A 134 -4.82 -6.24 6.41
N LEU A 135 -3.68 -5.85 5.85
CA LEU A 135 -3.56 -5.15 4.57
C LEU A 135 -2.67 -5.88 3.56
N GLU A 136 -2.23 -7.12 3.85
CA GLU A 136 -1.25 -7.88 3.03
C GLU A 136 -1.57 -7.86 1.53
N GLY A 137 -2.85 -7.97 1.18
CA GLY A 137 -3.34 -7.91 -0.19
C GLY A 137 -3.11 -6.55 -0.85
N SER A 138 -3.25 -5.46 -0.12
CA SER A 138 -3.12 -4.09 -0.64
C SER A 138 -1.69 -3.58 -0.63
N VAL A 139 -0.86 -4.02 0.31
CA VAL A 139 0.53 -3.55 0.47
C VAL A 139 1.58 -4.50 -0.11
N GLY A 140 1.14 -5.63 -0.70
CA GLY A 140 2.01 -6.60 -1.38
C GLY A 140 2.58 -7.70 -0.50
N LEU A 141 2.33 -7.73 0.81
CA LEU A 141 2.90 -8.72 1.73
C LEU A 141 2.33 -10.15 1.56
N THR A 142 1.22 -10.33 0.84
CA THR A 142 0.70 -11.67 0.47
C THR A 142 1.79 -12.55 -0.13
N ALA A 143 2.64 -12.00 -1.00
CA ALA A 143 3.74 -12.75 -1.61
C ALA A 143 4.71 -13.31 -0.55
N VAL A 144 5.01 -12.53 0.51
CA VAL A 144 5.88 -12.98 1.61
C VAL A 144 5.21 -14.11 2.39
N ARG A 145 3.94 -13.95 2.76
CA ARG A 145 3.19 -14.98 3.49
C ARG A 145 3.10 -16.32 2.73
N GLU A 146 2.89 -16.26 1.42
CA GLU A 146 2.72 -17.47 0.60
C GLU A 146 4.03 -18.20 0.35
N ASN A 147 5.15 -17.49 0.23
CA ASN A 147 6.45 -18.09 -0.06
C ASN A 147 7.28 -18.38 1.20
N TYR A 148 7.16 -17.56 2.24
CA TYR A 148 7.95 -17.65 3.48
C TYR A 148 7.06 -17.36 4.71
N PRO A 149 6.08 -18.23 5.01
CA PRO A 149 5.14 -18.01 6.12
C PRO A 149 5.83 -17.89 7.48
N GLU A 150 7.01 -18.48 7.64
CA GLU A 150 7.84 -18.35 8.85
C GLU A 150 8.40 -16.94 9.07
N CYS A 151 8.45 -16.11 8.00
CA CYS A 151 8.88 -14.71 8.04
C CYS A 151 7.71 -13.73 8.13
N PHE A 152 6.50 -14.19 8.47
CA PHE A 152 5.29 -13.37 8.40
C PHE A 152 4.38 -13.58 9.61
N THR A 153 3.85 -12.48 10.14
CA THR A 153 2.80 -12.49 11.16
C THR A 153 1.63 -11.61 10.75
N ARG A 154 0.44 -12.21 10.67
CA ARG A 154 -0.81 -11.47 10.59
C ARG A 154 -1.19 -11.05 12.00
N ALA A 155 -0.98 -9.77 12.33
CA ALA A 155 -1.15 -9.26 13.69
C ALA A 155 -2.46 -8.48 13.89
N GLY A 156 -3.28 -8.35 12.85
CA GLY A 156 -4.55 -7.62 12.88
C GLY A 156 -4.39 -6.10 12.76
N ILE A 157 -5.51 -5.38 12.77
CA ILE A 157 -5.55 -3.92 12.57
C ILE A 157 -5.03 -3.22 13.82
N HIS A 158 -3.73 -2.96 13.88
CA HIS A 158 -3.06 -2.29 15.00
C HIS A 158 -1.71 -1.71 14.56
N GLU A 159 -1.71 -0.66 13.75
CA GLU A 159 -0.54 -0.09 13.09
C GLU A 159 0.58 0.26 14.06
N ARG A 160 0.27 0.93 15.17
CA ARG A 160 1.26 1.30 16.20
C ARG A 160 1.97 0.07 16.78
N GLY A 161 1.19 -0.93 17.20
CA GLY A 161 1.72 -2.17 17.76
C GLY A 161 2.52 -2.97 16.75
N ASN A 162 2.06 -3.05 15.51
CA ASN A 162 2.72 -3.79 14.44
C ASN A 162 4.01 -3.11 13.99
N TYR A 163 4.04 -1.78 13.93
CA TYR A 163 5.27 -1.04 13.67
C TYR A 163 6.29 -1.25 14.81
N LEU A 164 5.84 -1.15 16.07
CA LEU A 164 6.69 -1.42 17.24
C LEU A 164 7.20 -2.87 17.26
N ALA A 165 6.40 -3.84 16.84
CA ALA A 165 6.84 -5.24 16.71
C ALA A 165 7.95 -5.38 15.67
N ALA A 166 7.80 -4.74 14.50
CA ALA A 166 8.84 -4.69 13.48
C ALA A 166 10.12 -3.99 14.00
N ALA A 167 9.97 -2.85 14.67
CA ALA A 167 11.09 -2.11 15.24
C ALA A 167 11.79 -2.89 16.36
N GLY A 168 11.04 -3.50 17.28
CA GLY A 168 11.58 -4.32 18.36
C GLY A 168 12.30 -5.56 17.84
N PHE A 169 11.78 -6.20 16.80
CA PHE A 169 12.47 -7.30 16.13
C PHE A 169 13.76 -6.81 15.44
N GLY A 170 13.68 -5.67 14.75
CA GLY A 170 14.81 -5.07 14.03
C GLY A 170 15.85 -4.40 14.94
N SER A 171 15.58 -4.18 16.24
CA SER A 171 16.57 -3.68 17.21
C SER A 171 17.55 -4.77 17.69
N GLN A 172 17.26 -6.04 17.43
CA GLN A 172 18.17 -7.12 17.72
C GLN A 172 19.28 -7.15 16.67
N LYS A 173 20.52 -7.33 17.11
CA LYS A 173 21.69 -7.33 16.23
C LYS A 173 21.53 -8.31 15.04
N GLY A 174 21.60 -7.77 13.84
CA GLY A 174 21.50 -8.51 12.58
C GLY A 174 20.09 -8.97 12.22
N HIS A 175 19.05 -8.47 12.91
CA HIS A 175 17.66 -8.68 12.56
C HIS A 175 17.09 -7.51 11.76
N GLN A 176 16.03 -7.74 11.00
CA GLN A 176 15.32 -6.75 10.21
C GLN A 176 13.81 -6.97 10.36
N GLY A 177 13.12 -5.95 10.84
CA GLY A 177 11.66 -5.90 10.79
C GLY A 177 11.16 -5.36 9.45
N ILE A 178 10.08 -5.93 8.95
CA ILE A 178 9.35 -5.40 7.79
C ILE A 178 7.96 -5.01 8.27
N PHE A 179 7.52 -3.81 7.90
CA PHE A 179 6.19 -3.29 8.19
C PHE A 179 5.55 -2.74 6.91
N ALA A 180 4.24 -2.91 6.74
CA ALA A 180 3.56 -2.30 5.61
C ALA A 180 2.13 -1.89 5.99
N THR A 181 1.74 -0.69 5.55
CA THR A 181 0.40 -0.13 5.74
C THR A 181 0.10 0.92 4.66
N PHE A 182 -1.04 1.60 4.76
CA PHE A 182 -1.33 2.75 3.90
C PHE A 182 -0.61 4.02 4.37
N SER A 183 -0.25 4.88 3.45
CA SER A 183 0.49 6.12 3.73
C SER A 183 -0.28 7.06 4.67
N ALA A 184 -1.61 7.09 4.59
CA ALA A 184 -2.45 7.84 5.53
C ALA A 184 -2.27 7.41 6.99
N PHE A 185 -1.96 6.14 7.24
CA PHE A 185 -1.79 5.62 8.59
C PHE A 185 -0.38 5.85 9.16
N MET A 186 0.53 6.44 8.38
CA MET A 186 1.84 6.85 8.87
C MET A 186 1.72 7.83 10.05
N GLU A 187 0.74 8.72 10.02
CA GLU A 187 0.48 9.68 11.11
C GLU A 187 0.26 8.99 12.46
N MET A 188 -0.30 7.78 12.44
CA MET A 188 -0.56 6.99 13.65
C MET A 188 0.71 6.41 14.27
N VAL A 189 1.82 6.32 13.53
CA VAL A 189 3.07 5.66 13.95
C VAL A 189 4.27 6.61 14.06
N ILE A 190 4.06 7.93 13.99
CA ILE A 190 5.15 8.92 14.03
C ILE A 190 5.96 8.84 15.33
N SER A 191 5.30 8.70 16.47
CA SER A 191 5.98 8.56 17.76
C SER A 191 6.81 7.28 17.82
N GLU A 192 6.30 6.21 17.25
CA GLU A 192 6.97 4.91 17.17
C GLU A 192 8.17 4.97 16.21
N ILE A 193 8.06 5.71 15.11
CA ILE A 193 9.19 6.00 14.19
C ILE A 193 10.29 6.74 14.94
N THR A 194 9.96 7.77 15.70
CA THR A 194 10.93 8.53 16.50
C THR A 194 11.64 7.61 17.51
N MET A 195 10.89 6.78 18.23
CA MET A 195 11.46 5.83 19.20
C MET A 195 12.34 4.77 18.51
N SER A 196 11.94 4.29 17.34
CA SER A 196 12.72 3.33 16.55
C SER A 196 14.07 3.90 16.12
N ARG A 197 14.09 5.18 15.76
CA ARG A 197 15.31 5.91 15.40
C ARG A 197 16.26 6.02 16.59
N LEU A 198 15.74 6.42 17.75
CA LEU A 198 16.51 6.53 18.99
C LEU A 198 17.07 5.17 19.45
N ASN A 199 16.42 4.08 19.09
CA ASN A 199 16.88 2.71 19.41
C ASN A 199 17.67 2.06 18.27
N GLU A 200 18.04 2.81 17.23
CA GLU A 200 18.79 2.32 16.07
C GLU A 200 18.17 1.04 15.44
N ALA A 201 16.84 0.98 15.40
CA ALA A 201 16.12 -0.16 14.88
C ALA A 201 16.32 -0.30 13.37
N ASN A 202 16.34 -1.54 12.90
CA ASN A 202 16.47 -1.89 11.49
C ASN A 202 15.09 -2.25 10.91
N VAL A 203 14.43 -1.30 10.24
CA VAL A 203 13.08 -1.46 9.71
C VAL A 203 13.01 -1.09 8.24
N LEU A 204 12.51 -2.01 7.42
CA LEU A 204 12.06 -1.73 6.06
C LEU A 204 10.54 -1.56 6.09
N ALA A 205 10.05 -0.35 5.86
CA ALA A 205 8.62 -0.05 5.88
C ALA A 205 8.11 0.37 4.51
N HIS A 206 6.96 -0.17 4.10
CA HIS A 206 6.27 0.19 2.87
C HIS A 206 4.95 0.89 3.20
N PHE A 207 4.81 2.10 2.70
CA PHE A 207 3.61 2.92 2.79
C PHE A 207 2.96 3.04 1.41
N SER A 208 1.94 2.22 1.16
CA SER A 208 1.19 2.26 -0.08
C SER A 208 0.09 3.34 -0.04
N HIS A 209 -0.59 3.58 -1.17
CA HIS A 209 -1.61 4.63 -1.30
C HIS A 209 -1.06 6.03 -1.01
N ALA A 210 0.22 6.26 -1.32
CA ALA A 210 0.86 7.57 -1.19
C ALA A 210 0.47 8.50 -2.33
N GLY A 211 0.32 9.79 -2.02
CA GLY A 211 0.05 10.83 -3.01
C GLY A 211 -1.40 10.87 -3.48
N VAL A 212 -1.61 11.58 -4.59
CA VAL A 212 -2.93 11.71 -5.24
C VAL A 212 -3.03 10.70 -6.38
N ASP A 213 -4.04 9.85 -6.32
CA ASP A 213 -4.28 8.79 -7.28
C ASP A 213 -5.62 9.00 -7.99
N ASN A 214 -5.77 8.44 -9.19
CA ASN A 214 -7.02 8.45 -9.95
C ASN A 214 -7.95 7.28 -9.61
N MET A 215 -7.56 6.40 -8.71
CA MET A 215 -8.42 5.33 -8.21
C MET A 215 -9.47 5.87 -7.25
N SER A 216 -10.69 5.36 -7.36
CA SER A 216 -11.73 5.62 -6.38
C SER A 216 -11.36 4.99 -5.04
N ASP A 217 -11.10 5.84 -4.07
CA ASP A 217 -10.91 5.48 -2.67
C ASP A 217 -11.28 6.71 -1.83
N ASN A 218 -11.32 6.57 -0.52
CA ASN A 218 -11.66 7.68 0.33
C ASN A 218 -10.41 8.37 0.91
N THR A 219 -10.60 9.57 1.45
CA THR A 219 -9.52 10.41 1.98
C THR A 219 -8.78 9.78 3.16
N CYS A 220 -9.34 8.76 3.82
CA CYS A 220 -8.67 8.10 4.93
C CYS A 220 -7.58 7.12 4.50
N HIS A 221 -7.47 6.78 3.21
CA HIS A 221 -6.47 5.84 2.71
C HIS A 221 -5.26 6.51 2.05
N PHE A 222 -5.39 7.74 1.53
CA PHE A 222 -4.31 8.45 0.86
C PHE A 222 -3.54 9.38 1.80
N GLY A 223 -2.22 9.24 1.83
CA GLY A 223 -1.33 10.13 2.56
C GLY A 223 -0.58 11.06 1.60
N LEU A 224 -0.66 12.37 1.87
CA LEU A 224 -0.04 13.40 1.02
C LEU A 224 1.28 13.93 1.58
N ASN A 225 1.58 13.68 2.84
CA ASN A 225 2.63 14.36 3.59
C ASN A 225 3.70 13.37 4.06
N ASN A 226 4.38 12.75 3.09
CA ASN A 226 5.33 11.68 3.37
C ASN A 226 6.66 12.17 3.95
N PHE A 227 7.02 13.44 3.73
CA PHE A 227 8.35 13.96 4.10
C PHE A 227 8.56 14.05 5.62
N PHE A 228 7.52 14.17 6.41
CA PHE A 228 7.68 14.18 7.86
C PHE A 228 8.09 12.83 8.46
N ALA A 229 8.11 11.76 7.67
CA ALA A 229 8.68 10.48 8.08
C ALA A 229 10.18 10.57 8.39
N ASP A 230 10.86 11.47 7.72
CA ASP A 230 12.24 11.86 8.00
C ASP A 230 12.36 12.67 9.30
N ASN A 231 11.34 13.45 9.67
CA ASN A 231 11.29 14.31 10.86
C ASN A 231 12.51 15.26 10.95
N TYR A 232 12.93 15.82 9.81
CA TYR A 232 14.08 16.73 9.70
C TYR A 232 15.38 16.13 10.28
N VAL A 233 15.65 14.89 9.92
CA VAL A 233 16.83 14.17 10.38
C VAL A 233 18.09 14.83 9.85
N GLU A 234 19.13 14.90 10.69
CA GLU A 234 20.41 15.47 10.35
C GLU A 234 21.14 14.65 9.28
N GLU A 235 22.05 15.28 8.56
CA GLU A 235 22.95 14.63 7.59
C GLU A 235 23.66 13.44 8.25
N GLY A 236 23.68 12.30 7.58
CA GLY A 236 24.23 11.05 8.11
C GLY A 236 23.26 10.21 8.94
N SER A 237 21.99 10.61 9.02
CA SER A 237 20.93 9.79 9.61
C SER A 237 20.79 8.44 8.89
N SER A 238 20.44 7.41 9.67
CA SER A 238 20.11 6.09 9.14
C SER A 238 18.67 5.98 8.61
N THR A 239 18.00 7.09 8.35
CA THR A 239 16.64 7.14 7.79
C THR A 239 16.71 7.53 6.31
N GLY A 240 16.10 6.72 5.45
CA GLY A 240 15.98 6.99 4.01
C GLY A 240 14.53 6.94 3.55
N LEU A 241 14.16 7.86 2.67
CA LEU A 241 12.84 7.90 2.02
C LEU A 241 13.02 7.57 0.53
N TYR A 242 12.21 6.65 0.01
CA TYR A 242 12.32 6.12 -1.35
C TYR A 242 10.98 6.18 -2.07
N PHE A 243 11.01 6.69 -3.31
CA PHE A 243 9.83 6.97 -4.13
C PHE A 243 9.99 6.35 -5.52
N PRO A 244 9.76 5.04 -5.68
CA PRO A 244 9.87 4.38 -6.99
C PRO A 244 8.85 4.93 -7.98
N ALA A 245 9.30 5.23 -9.20
CA ALA A 245 8.47 5.73 -10.28
C ALA A 245 7.69 4.63 -11.01
N ASP A 246 8.25 3.41 -11.07
CA ASP A 246 7.60 2.25 -11.67
C ASP A 246 8.04 0.93 -10.99
N VAL A 247 7.52 -0.20 -11.49
CA VAL A 247 7.80 -1.52 -10.87
C VAL A 247 9.26 -1.94 -11.00
N ASN A 248 9.96 -1.54 -12.06
CA ASN A 248 11.36 -1.88 -12.26
C ASN A 248 12.25 -1.10 -11.30
N GLN A 249 11.96 0.21 -11.13
CA GLN A 249 12.66 1.01 -10.13
C GLN A 249 12.34 0.55 -8.70
N MET A 250 11.10 0.12 -8.40
CA MET A 250 10.77 -0.50 -7.11
C MET A 250 11.66 -1.71 -6.82
N ASP A 251 11.82 -2.62 -7.79
CA ASP A 251 12.67 -3.80 -7.64
C ASP A 251 14.14 -3.44 -7.41
N ALA A 252 14.66 -2.49 -8.19
CA ALA A 252 16.04 -2.01 -8.05
C ALA A 252 16.29 -1.33 -6.70
N ILE A 253 15.35 -0.49 -6.23
CA ILE A 253 15.41 0.13 -4.92
C ILE A 253 15.46 -0.94 -3.82
N ILE A 254 14.52 -1.89 -3.81
CA ILE A 254 14.49 -2.93 -2.77
C ILE A 254 15.77 -3.77 -2.79
N LYS A 255 16.25 -4.20 -3.95
CA LYS A 255 17.53 -4.92 -4.07
C LYS A 255 18.68 -4.15 -3.45
N ARG A 256 18.75 -2.83 -3.69
CA ARG A 256 19.84 -1.99 -3.20
C ARG A 256 19.79 -1.76 -1.70
N ILE A 257 18.59 -1.47 -1.14
CA ILE A 257 18.47 -1.04 0.25
C ILE A 257 18.13 -2.16 1.23
N PHE A 258 17.80 -3.37 0.76
CA PHE A 258 17.30 -4.46 1.60
C PHE A 258 18.26 -4.79 2.76
N ASN A 259 19.55 -4.81 2.49
CA ASN A 259 20.57 -5.13 3.48
C ASN A 259 21.15 -3.90 4.20
N ASP A 260 20.68 -2.69 3.87
CA ASP A 260 21.11 -1.49 4.58
C ASP A 260 20.51 -1.50 6.00
N HIS A 261 21.24 -0.91 6.95
CA HIS A 261 20.76 -0.76 8.33
C HIS A 261 20.01 0.55 8.50
N GLY A 262 19.06 0.59 9.42
CA GLY A 262 18.30 1.79 9.78
C GLY A 262 16.87 1.77 9.29
N LEU A 263 16.23 2.94 9.26
CA LEU A 263 14.84 3.09 8.84
C LEU A 263 14.77 3.39 7.35
N ARG A 264 14.09 2.55 6.58
CA ARG A 264 13.93 2.67 5.13
C ARG A 264 12.46 2.68 4.81
N PHE A 265 11.95 3.82 4.36
CA PHE A 265 10.54 4.05 4.05
C PHE A 265 10.34 4.13 2.55
N VAL A 266 9.59 3.20 2.01
CA VAL A 266 9.27 3.11 0.58
C VAL A 266 7.81 3.49 0.37
N PHE A 267 7.56 4.44 -0.52
CA PHE A 267 6.23 4.96 -0.80
C PHE A 267 5.76 4.54 -2.19
N SER A 268 4.53 4.08 -2.32
CA SER A 268 3.92 3.78 -3.61
C SER A 268 2.44 4.18 -3.65
N ASN A 269 1.93 4.47 -4.83
CA ASN A 269 0.52 4.73 -5.03
C ASN A 269 -0.34 3.44 -4.99
N ARG A 270 -1.66 3.60 -5.12
CA ARG A 270 -2.63 2.49 -5.22
C ARG A 270 -2.73 1.93 -6.62
N SER A 271 -2.75 2.78 -7.64
CA SER A 271 -2.95 2.41 -9.04
C SER A 271 -1.75 1.66 -9.62
N LYS A 272 -1.97 1.04 -10.78
CA LYS A 272 -0.86 0.59 -11.62
C LYS A 272 -0.19 1.80 -12.26
N THR A 273 1.12 1.87 -12.17
CA THR A 273 1.97 2.92 -12.74
C THR A 273 2.62 2.40 -14.03
N PRO A 274 2.60 3.16 -15.13
CA PRO A 274 3.26 2.73 -16.37
C PRO A 274 4.78 2.78 -16.23
N LEU A 275 5.47 1.91 -16.97
CA LEU A 275 6.93 1.94 -17.08
C LEU A 275 7.39 3.28 -17.66
N ILE A 276 8.47 3.81 -17.14
CA ILE A 276 9.17 4.97 -17.70
C ILE A 276 10.05 4.48 -18.86
N LEU A 277 9.86 5.07 -20.04
CA LEU A 277 10.66 4.73 -21.22
C LEU A 277 11.73 5.79 -21.46
N ASN A 278 12.90 5.33 -21.96
CA ASN A 278 13.96 6.19 -22.47
C ASN A 278 13.55 6.77 -23.85
N SER A 279 14.45 7.53 -24.48
CA SER A 279 14.22 8.13 -25.79
C SER A 279 14.12 7.10 -26.93
N ASP A 280 14.65 5.90 -26.74
CA ASP A 280 14.64 4.81 -27.73
C ASP A 280 13.38 3.92 -27.56
N GLY A 281 12.51 4.21 -26.59
CA GLY A 281 11.29 3.47 -26.32
C GLY A 281 11.50 2.21 -25.48
N GLU A 282 12.67 2.03 -24.87
CA GLU A 282 12.99 0.95 -23.95
C GLU A 282 12.75 1.38 -22.51
N SER A 283 12.61 0.42 -21.57
CA SER A 283 12.45 0.74 -20.15
C SER A 283 13.69 1.49 -19.63
N PHE A 284 13.48 2.69 -19.07
CA PHE A 284 14.56 3.47 -18.46
C PHE A 284 15.19 2.73 -17.25
N TYR A 285 14.36 2.05 -16.49
CA TYR A 285 14.77 1.22 -15.33
C TYR A 285 14.87 -0.26 -15.72
N GLY A 286 15.26 -0.56 -16.96
CA GLY A 286 15.38 -1.91 -17.52
C GLY A 286 16.66 -2.61 -17.11
N GLU A 287 17.07 -3.58 -17.95
CA GLU A 287 18.29 -4.36 -17.74
C GLU A 287 19.52 -3.47 -17.61
N GLY A 288 20.35 -3.71 -16.59
CA GLY A 288 21.55 -2.92 -16.33
C GLY A 288 21.33 -1.64 -15.49
N TYR A 289 20.06 -1.28 -15.17
CA TYR A 289 19.83 -0.18 -14.26
C TYR A 289 20.20 -0.54 -12.82
N GLU A 290 20.99 0.32 -12.17
CA GLU A 290 21.37 0.21 -10.76
C GLU A 290 20.94 1.45 -9.99
N PHE A 291 20.10 1.27 -8.98
CA PHE A 291 19.67 2.36 -8.13
C PHE A 291 20.78 2.81 -7.17
N THR A 292 20.99 4.12 -7.09
CA THR A 292 21.94 4.74 -6.14
C THR A 292 21.21 5.74 -5.25
N PRO A 293 21.10 5.49 -3.92
CA PRO A 293 20.47 6.43 -2.99
C PRO A 293 21.10 7.82 -3.06
N GLY A 294 20.26 8.87 -3.01
CA GLY A 294 20.69 10.27 -3.03
C GLY A 294 21.05 10.82 -4.40
N VAL A 295 21.03 10.01 -5.46
CA VAL A 295 21.33 10.46 -6.83
C VAL A 295 20.06 10.78 -7.58
N ASP A 296 19.99 11.98 -8.13
CA ASP A 296 18.91 12.42 -9.02
C ASP A 296 19.16 11.88 -10.45
N GLU A 297 18.08 11.55 -11.17
CA GLU A 297 18.16 10.88 -12.47
C GLU A 297 17.59 11.78 -13.56
N ILE A 298 18.36 12.00 -14.62
CA ILE A 298 17.90 12.76 -15.80
C ILE A 298 17.13 11.81 -16.72
N ILE A 299 15.82 11.94 -16.73
CA ILE A 299 14.92 11.14 -17.59
C ILE A 299 14.88 11.70 -19.01
N ARG A 300 14.88 13.03 -19.11
CA ARG A 300 15.01 13.78 -20.36
C ARG A 300 15.89 15.00 -20.12
N ASP A 301 16.84 15.23 -21.01
CA ASP A 301 17.62 16.46 -21.02
C ASP A 301 16.80 17.63 -21.57
N GLY A 302 17.15 18.87 -21.27
CA GLY A 302 16.41 20.03 -21.74
C GLY A 302 17.15 21.35 -21.54
N ASP A 303 16.83 22.33 -22.38
CA ASP A 303 17.44 23.66 -22.38
C ASP A 303 16.42 24.81 -22.16
N ALA A 304 15.12 24.54 -22.27
CA ALA A 304 14.05 25.52 -22.05
C ALA A 304 13.58 25.61 -20.58
N GLY A 305 14.04 24.70 -19.71
CA GLY A 305 13.68 24.62 -18.31
C GLY A 305 13.62 23.15 -17.83
N TRP A 306 13.39 22.98 -16.53
CA TRP A 306 13.41 21.65 -15.90
C TRP A 306 12.20 21.41 -15.03
N ILE A 307 11.62 20.21 -15.14
CA ILE A 307 10.65 19.68 -14.18
C ILE A 307 11.39 18.71 -13.28
N VAL A 308 11.27 18.86 -11.96
CA VAL A 308 11.74 17.90 -10.96
C VAL A 308 10.52 17.20 -10.38
N SER A 309 10.51 15.88 -10.42
CA SER A 309 9.41 15.06 -9.94
C SER A 309 9.94 13.83 -9.22
N TYR A 310 9.05 13.05 -8.62
CA TYR A 310 9.37 11.79 -7.96
C TYR A 310 8.17 10.84 -7.95
N GLY A 311 8.46 9.55 -7.75
CA GLY A 311 7.44 8.53 -7.58
C GLY A 311 6.50 8.41 -8.78
N ASP A 312 5.26 8.07 -8.51
CA ASP A 312 4.23 7.81 -9.53
C ASP A 312 3.85 9.04 -10.37
N MET A 313 4.18 10.26 -9.94
CA MET A 313 3.93 11.46 -10.74
C MET A 313 4.87 11.58 -11.95
N LEU A 314 5.99 10.84 -11.95
CA LEU A 314 7.01 10.97 -13.00
C LEU A 314 6.46 10.69 -14.40
N HIS A 315 5.62 9.67 -14.59
CA HIS A 315 5.02 9.36 -15.90
C HIS A 315 4.10 10.46 -16.42
N ARG A 316 3.41 11.20 -15.52
CA ARG A 316 2.56 12.34 -15.91
C ARG A 316 3.40 13.52 -16.33
N CYS A 317 4.49 13.79 -15.60
CA CYS A 317 5.46 14.83 -15.99
C CYS A 317 6.12 14.48 -17.31
N LEU A 318 6.50 13.22 -17.53
CA LEU A 318 7.08 12.75 -18.78
C LEU A 318 6.11 12.95 -19.96
N HIS A 319 4.83 12.63 -19.79
CA HIS A 319 3.81 12.89 -20.80
C HIS A 319 3.77 14.37 -21.24
N VAL A 320 3.76 15.28 -20.26
CA VAL A 320 3.77 16.72 -20.52
C VAL A 320 5.07 17.15 -21.21
N VAL A 321 6.21 16.64 -20.76
CA VAL A 321 7.50 16.93 -21.38
C VAL A 321 7.53 16.50 -22.85
N GLU A 322 7.03 15.30 -23.17
CA GLU A 322 6.96 14.82 -24.55
C GLU A 322 6.01 15.67 -25.42
N GLU A 323 4.88 16.14 -24.86
CA GLU A 323 3.98 17.06 -25.57
C GLU A 323 4.65 18.40 -25.89
N TYR A 324 5.40 18.98 -24.96
CA TYR A 324 6.13 20.23 -25.18
C TYR A 324 7.23 20.03 -26.25
N ARG A 325 7.95 18.90 -26.21
CA ARG A 325 9.00 18.56 -27.20
C ARG A 325 8.46 18.43 -28.61
N GLU A 326 7.30 17.80 -28.80
CA GLU A 326 6.62 17.76 -30.11
C GLU A 326 6.28 19.15 -30.65
N ASN A 327 6.08 20.12 -29.77
CA ASN A 327 5.82 21.53 -30.12
C ASN A 327 7.09 22.39 -30.16
N GLY A 328 8.27 21.78 -30.15
CA GLY A 328 9.56 22.47 -30.30
C GLY A 328 10.09 23.11 -29.00
N VAL A 329 9.51 22.83 -27.84
CA VAL A 329 9.98 23.33 -26.55
C VAL A 329 10.66 22.19 -25.78
N ASN A 330 11.98 22.28 -25.61
CA ASN A 330 12.80 21.22 -25.05
C ASN A 330 12.91 21.34 -23.52
N ILE A 331 11.90 20.84 -22.78
CA ILE A 331 11.90 20.79 -21.32
C ILE A 331 12.61 19.53 -20.84
N GLY A 332 13.47 19.68 -19.82
CA GLY A 332 14.11 18.56 -19.13
C GLY A 332 13.24 17.98 -18.02
N LEU A 333 13.47 16.72 -17.67
CA LEU A 333 12.79 16.01 -16.58
C LEU A 333 13.81 15.30 -15.71
N ILE A 334 13.77 15.61 -14.42
CA ILE A 334 14.57 14.96 -13.38
C ILE A 334 13.65 14.15 -12.46
N ASN A 335 14.02 12.90 -12.22
CA ASN A 335 13.46 12.08 -11.15
C ASN A 335 14.31 12.20 -9.89
N LYS A 336 13.67 12.42 -8.73
CA LYS A 336 14.29 12.37 -7.41
C LYS A 336 13.77 11.16 -6.64
N PRO A 337 14.37 9.96 -6.80
CA PRO A 337 13.80 8.72 -6.29
C PRO A 337 14.06 8.50 -4.80
N SER A 338 14.87 9.33 -4.15
CA SER A 338 15.20 9.21 -2.72
C SER A 338 15.54 10.55 -2.08
N LEU A 339 15.31 10.61 -0.77
CA LEU A 339 15.69 11.68 0.16
C LEU A 339 16.44 11.09 1.35
#